data_81b666a7dd8b00200e79225645b06696
#
_entry.id   81b666a7dd8b00200e79225645b06696
#
_cell.length_a   1.000
_cell.length_b   1.000
_cell.length_c   1.000
_cell.angle_alpha   90.00
_cell.angle_beta   90.00
_cell.angle_gamma   90.00
#
_symmetry.space_group_name_H-M   'P 1'
#
loop_
_entity.id
_entity.type
_entity.pdbx_description
1 polymer ?
#
loop_
_entity_poly.entity_id
_entity_poly.type
_entity_poly.pdbx_seq_one_letter_code
_entity_poly.pdbx_strand_id
1 'polypeptide(L)'
;MDAGKAQNVARELDAYAHWFVAPDPRSGGHFLALTLFAESSSTARVARDTTSVFLRGAVEDETVYDARLAVSELVGNVVNHAVPDRPLARPGGSRRIDVTFKLYPKWLFVGVADEDSTPPLLPMGDMYSPELAGELAEAVLPDSGRGLMIAQRVATAVWWTPGEQGGKTVWCRFDLDDGAEYGPV
;
A
#
# COMPACT_ATOMS: atom_id res chain seq x y z
N MET A 1 -7.91 -7.78 17.44
CA MET A 1 -6.91 -8.74 16.86
C MET A 1 -6.30 -9.50 18.02
N ASP A 2 -6.38 -10.83 18.00
CA ASP A 2 -5.82 -11.66 19.07
C ASP A 2 -4.29 -11.51 19.08
N ALA A 3 -3.72 -11.14 20.24
CA ALA A 3 -2.28 -10.93 20.43
C ALA A 3 -1.44 -12.17 19.99
N GLY A 4 -2.00 -13.37 20.11
CA GLY A 4 -1.38 -14.61 19.65
C GLY A 4 -1.29 -14.72 18.12
N LYS A 5 -2.24 -14.16 17.37
CA LYS A 5 -2.19 -14.14 15.89
C LYS A 5 -1.17 -13.11 15.38
N ALA A 6 -1.09 -11.94 16.03
CA ALA A 6 -0.10 -10.92 15.70
C ALA A 6 1.34 -11.45 15.92
N GLN A 7 1.57 -12.22 17.00
CA GLN A 7 2.88 -12.83 17.28
C GLN A 7 3.27 -13.95 16.30
N ASN A 8 2.31 -14.72 15.76
CA ASN A 8 2.63 -15.75 14.77
C ASN A 8 3.00 -15.15 13.41
N VAL A 9 2.29 -14.10 12.99
CA VAL A 9 2.64 -13.35 11.78
C VAL A 9 3.98 -12.66 11.94
N ALA A 10 4.27 -12.13 13.13
CA ALA A 10 5.56 -11.59 13.50
C ALA A 10 6.71 -12.55 13.19
N ARG A 11 6.59 -13.81 13.61
CA ARG A 11 7.65 -14.81 13.42
C ARG A 11 7.91 -15.19 11.96
N GLU A 12 6.88 -15.16 11.10
CA GLU A 12 7.05 -15.41 9.65
C GLU A 12 7.62 -14.19 8.91
N LEU A 13 7.35 -12.98 9.40
CA LEU A 13 7.81 -11.73 8.79
C LEU A 13 9.19 -11.28 9.29
N ASP A 14 9.63 -11.73 10.46
CA ASP A 14 10.91 -11.33 11.10
C ASP A 14 12.16 -11.57 10.25
N ALA A 15 12.08 -12.44 9.25
CA ALA A 15 13.22 -12.72 8.37
C ALA A 15 13.37 -11.70 7.23
N TYR A 16 12.32 -10.91 6.89
CA TYR A 16 12.28 -10.12 5.64
C TYR A 16 11.68 -8.71 5.78
N ALA A 17 11.13 -8.35 6.94
CA ALA A 17 10.43 -7.09 7.12
C ALA A 17 10.56 -6.56 8.55
N HIS A 18 10.81 -5.27 8.68
CA HIS A 18 10.61 -4.55 9.94
C HIS A 18 9.19 -3.96 9.95
N TRP A 19 8.41 -4.27 10.96
CA TRP A 19 7.04 -3.79 11.06
C TRP A 19 6.75 -3.22 12.45
N PHE A 20 5.82 -2.28 12.49
CA PHE A 20 5.36 -1.62 13.71
C PHE A 20 3.85 -1.46 13.66
N VAL A 21 3.15 -1.93 14.69
CA VAL A 21 1.71 -1.73 14.87
C VAL A 21 1.51 -0.84 16.09
N ALA A 22 0.79 0.26 15.92
CA ALA A 22 0.39 1.12 17.02
C ALA A 22 -1.07 1.55 16.88
N PRO A 23 -1.82 1.69 18.00
CA PRO A 23 -3.03 2.47 18.00
C PRO A 23 -2.66 3.93 17.71
N ASP A 24 -3.45 4.63 16.88
CA ASP A 24 -3.36 6.09 16.78
C ASP A 24 -4.16 6.71 17.94
N PRO A 25 -3.49 7.22 18.98
CA PRO A 25 -4.18 7.70 20.19
C PRO A 25 -5.05 8.95 19.96
N ARG A 26 -4.92 9.59 18.77
CA ARG A 26 -5.64 10.83 18.45
C ARG A 26 -6.92 10.61 17.67
N SER A 27 -7.05 9.48 16.99
CA SER A 27 -8.13 9.26 16.01
C SER A 27 -8.92 7.96 16.22
N GLY A 28 -8.55 7.13 17.23
CA GLY A 28 -9.18 5.82 17.44
C GLY A 28 -8.89 4.80 16.34
N GLY A 29 -7.92 5.10 15.46
CA GLY A 29 -7.53 4.25 14.34
C GLY A 29 -6.42 3.27 14.69
N HIS A 30 -6.16 2.35 13.77
CA HIS A 30 -5.03 1.41 13.82
C HIS A 30 -4.02 1.77 12.75
N PHE A 31 -2.74 1.68 13.11
CA PHE A 31 -1.61 1.98 12.22
C PHE A 31 -0.71 0.76 12.11
N LEU A 32 -0.30 0.42 10.89
CA LEU A 32 0.76 -0.54 10.61
C LEU A 32 1.74 0.06 9.62
N ALA A 33 3.02 -0.04 9.92
CA ALA A 33 4.10 0.24 8.97
C ALA A 33 4.96 -1.01 8.77
N LEU A 34 5.35 -1.24 7.51
CA LEU A 34 6.15 -2.38 7.08
C LEU A 34 7.25 -1.88 6.15
N THR A 35 8.52 -2.20 6.45
CA THR A 35 9.65 -1.93 5.55
C THR A 35 10.06 -3.20 4.83
N LEU A 36 10.17 -3.11 3.51
CA LEU A 36 10.57 -4.16 2.59
C LEU A 36 11.75 -3.71 1.73
N PHE A 37 12.34 -4.64 0.98
CA PHE A 37 13.42 -4.36 0.03
C PHE A 37 13.07 -4.91 -1.34
N ALA A 38 13.23 -4.08 -2.39
CA ALA A 38 12.79 -4.39 -3.75
C ALA A 38 13.50 -5.61 -4.35
N GLU A 39 14.73 -5.88 -3.94
CA GLU A 39 15.57 -6.97 -4.46
C GLU A 39 15.18 -8.36 -3.91
N SER A 40 14.32 -8.43 -2.90
CA SER A 40 13.82 -9.71 -2.38
C SER A 40 12.73 -10.28 -3.28
N SER A 41 12.88 -11.53 -3.71
CA SER A 41 11.86 -12.24 -4.49
C SER A 41 10.52 -12.44 -3.75
N SER A 42 10.52 -12.29 -2.43
CA SER A 42 9.34 -12.42 -1.58
C SER A 42 8.59 -11.11 -1.33
N THR A 43 9.13 -9.95 -1.73
CA THR A 43 8.63 -8.62 -1.37
C THR A 43 7.14 -8.43 -1.67
N ALA A 44 6.71 -8.69 -2.89
CA ALA A 44 5.29 -8.55 -3.26
C ALA A 44 4.38 -9.53 -2.52
N ARG A 45 4.86 -10.77 -2.26
CA ARG A 45 4.11 -11.75 -1.49
C ARG A 45 3.95 -11.32 -0.03
N VAL A 46 5.04 -10.91 0.62
CA VAL A 46 5.02 -10.42 2.01
C VAL A 46 4.07 -9.24 2.15
N ALA A 47 4.13 -8.27 1.23
CA ALA A 47 3.23 -7.13 1.23
C ALA A 47 1.76 -7.56 1.17
N ARG A 48 1.38 -8.49 0.26
CA ARG A 48 0.01 -9.01 0.16
C ARG A 48 -0.44 -9.78 1.39
N ASP A 49 0.42 -10.65 1.92
CA ASP A 49 0.08 -11.49 3.07
C ASP A 49 -0.11 -10.61 4.32
N THR A 50 0.76 -9.62 4.53
CA THR A 50 0.63 -8.63 5.60
C THR A 50 -0.67 -7.84 5.48
N THR A 51 -1.02 -7.37 4.28
CA THR A 51 -2.30 -6.67 4.02
C THR A 51 -3.48 -7.53 4.47
N SER A 52 -3.50 -8.80 4.05
CA SER A 52 -4.58 -9.73 4.41
C SER A 52 -4.70 -9.95 5.91
N VAL A 53 -3.57 -10.08 6.59
CA VAL A 53 -3.56 -10.34 8.04
C VAL A 53 -4.00 -9.11 8.81
N PHE A 54 -3.51 -7.93 8.44
CA PHE A 54 -3.85 -6.68 9.12
C PHE A 54 -5.33 -6.30 8.98
N LEU A 55 -5.90 -6.52 7.78
CA LEU A 55 -7.28 -6.10 7.48
C LEU A 55 -8.34 -7.14 7.80
N ARG A 56 -7.96 -8.42 7.97
CA ARG A 56 -8.92 -9.52 8.19
C ARG A 56 -9.77 -9.32 9.44
N GLY A 57 -11.10 -9.25 9.24
CA GLY A 57 -12.07 -9.04 10.31
C GLY A 57 -12.12 -7.60 10.83
N ALA A 58 -11.37 -6.68 10.21
CA ALA A 58 -11.41 -5.25 10.51
C ALA A 58 -12.15 -4.45 9.42
N VAL A 59 -12.22 -5.00 8.21
CA VAL A 59 -12.99 -4.46 7.08
C VAL A 59 -13.64 -5.60 6.31
N GLU A 60 -14.51 -5.31 5.37
CA GLU A 60 -15.17 -6.29 4.50
C GLU A 60 -14.16 -7.03 3.61
N ASP A 61 -14.48 -8.27 3.23
CA ASP A 61 -13.60 -9.12 2.42
C ASP A 61 -13.30 -8.50 1.04
N GLU A 62 -14.23 -7.76 0.47
CA GLU A 62 -14.05 -7.02 -0.79
C GLU A 62 -12.98 -5.94 -0.62
N THR A 63 -13.05 -5.13 0.44
CA THR A 63 -12.03 -4.12 0.76
C THR A 63 -10.65 -4.77 1.00
N VAL A 64 -10.61 -5.94 1.68
CA VAL A 64 -9.35 -6.70 1.85
C VAL A 64 -8.78 -7.09 0.49
N TYR A 65 -9.62 -7.60 -0.42
CA TYR A 65 -9.18 -8.00 -1.76
C TYR A 65 -8.63 -6.81 -2.55
N ASP A 66 -9.35 -5.71 -2.58
CA ASP A 66 -8.99 -4.49 -3.32
C ASP A 66 -7.71 -3.84 -2.77
N ALA A 67 -7.58 -3.75 -1.44
CA ALA A 67 -6.37 -3.24 -0.81
C ALA A 67 -5.15 -4.13 -1.12
N ARG A 68 -5.31 -5.46 -1.13
CA ARG A 68 -4.24 -6.40 -1.53
C ARG A 68 -3.83 -6.20 -2.97
N LEU A 69 -4.79 -6.00 -3.87
CA LEU A 69 -4.53 -5.77 -5.28
C LEU A 69 -3.76 -4.45 -5.45
N ALA A 70 -4.26 -3.35 -4.85
CA ALA A 70 -3.59 -2.06 -4.88
C ALA A 70 -2.15 -2.14 -4.34
N VAL A 71 -1.93 -2.77 -3.17
CA VAL A 71 -0.58 -2.97 -2.60
C VAL A 71 0.32 -3.75 -3.56
N SER A 72 -0.20 -4.81 -4.17
CA SER A 72 0.55 -5.60 -5.14
C SER A 72 1.06 -4.77 -6.31
N GLU A 73 0.18 -3.95 -6.88
CA GLU A 73 0.50 -3.11 -8.03
C GLU A 73 1.48 -1.99 -7.66
N LEU A 74 1.25 -1.32 -6.52
CA LEU A 74 2.14 -0.26 -6.06
C LEU A 74 3.54 -0.78 -5.71
N VAL A 75 3.64 -1.90 -4.98
CA VAL A 75 4.93 -2.54 -4.67
C VAL A 75 5.60 -3.06 -5.94
N GLY A 76 4.82 -3.65 -6.86
CA GLY A 76 5.32 -4.09 -8.16
C GLY A 76 5.90 -2.95 -8.98
N ASN A 77 5.28 -1.77 -8.96
CA ASN A 77 5.80 -0.58 -9.62
C ASN A 77 7.14 -0.15 -9.05
N VAL A 78 7.31 -0.16 -7.73
CA VAL A 78 8.60 0.17 -7.11
C VAL A 78 9.67 -0.85 -7.49
N VAL A 79 9.37 -2.14 -7.39
CA VAL A 79 10.32 -3.22 -7.74
C VAL A 79 10.80 -3.10 -9.19
N ASN A 80 9.91 -2.80 -10.12
CA ASN A 80 10.19 -2.84 -11.55
C ASN A 80 10.68 -1.50 -12.13
N HIS A 81 10.30 -0.36 -11.53
CA HIS A 81 10.45 0.94 -12.19
C HIS A 81 11.12 2.02 -11.34
N ALA A 82 11.09 1.94 -10.00
CA ALA A 82 11.65 3.00 -9.16
C ALA A 82 13.18 3.07 -9.29
N VAL A 83 13.68 4.28 -9.53
CA VAL A 83 15.11 4.58 -9.60
C VAL A 83 15.45 5.54 -8.46
N PRO A 84 16.21 5.11 -7.44
CA PRO A 84 16.53 5.98 -6.31
C PRO A 84 17.25 7.27 -6.73
N ASP A 85 16.85 8.39 -6.15
CA ASP A 85 17.46 9.71 -6.42
C ASP A 85 18.95 9.79 -6.05
N ARG A 86 19.38 8.96 -5.09
CA ARG A 86 20.74 8.96 -4.54
C ARG A 86 21.33 7.56 -4.56
N PRO A 87 22.65 7.44 -4.68
CA PRO A 87 23.33 6.16 -4.51
C PRO A 87 22.95 5.55 -3.16
N LEU A 88 22.55 4.30 -3.17
CA LEU A 88 22.13 3.60 -1.96
C LEU A 88 23.33 3.33 -1.05
N ALA A 89 23.30 3.91 0.16
CA ALA A 89 24.36 3.77 1.16
C ALA A 89 24.25 2.45 1.96
N ARG A 90 23.21 1.65 1.71
CA ARG A 90 22.97 0.38 2.43
C ARG A 90 23.87 -0.75 1.90
N PRO A 91 24.23 -1.69 2.78
CA PRO A 91 24.91 -2.91 2.34
C PRO A 91 24.09 -3.62 1.25
N GLY A 92 24.73 -3.95 0.13
CA GLY A 92 24.07 -4.58 -1.00
C GLY A 92 23.31 -3.65 -1.94
N GLY A 93 23.22 -2.34 -1.65
CA GLY A 93 22.53 -1.37 -2.50
C GLY A 93 21.01 -1.59 -2.62
N SER A 94 20.38 -2.15 -1.60
CA SER A 94 18.96 -2.53 -1.63
C SER A 94 18.04 -1.31 -1.58
N ARG A 95 17.06 -1.24 -2.48
CA ARG A 95 16.03 -0.21 -2.54
C ARG A 95 14.96 -0.46 -1.48
N ARG A 96 14.67 0.54 -0.67
CA ARG A 96 13.69 0.46 0.41
C ARG A 96 12.29 0.73 -0.11
N ILE A 97 11.33 -0.03 0.41
CA ILE A 97 9.90 0.16 0.20
C ILE A 97 9.23 0.22 1.58
N ASP A 98 8.55 1.31 1.89
CA ASP A 98 7.76 1.39 3.11
C ASP A 98 6.28 1.31 2.78
N VAL A 99 5.59 0.31 3.33
CA VAL A 99 4.14 0.14 3.19
C VAL A 99 3.48 0.56 4.49
N THR A 100 2.54 1.49 4.41
CA THR A 100 1.83 2.06 5.55
C THR A 100 0.34 1.81 5.42
N PHE A 101 -0.29 1.35 6.50
CA PHE A 101 -1.74 1.23 6.61
C PHE A 101 -2.22 2.12 7.75
N LYS A 102 -3.28 2.90 7.50
CA LYS A 102 -3.98 3.69 8.51
C LYS A 102 -5.46 3.37 8.40
N LEU A 103 -5.97 2.66 9.40
CA LEU A 103 -7.35 2.23 9.45
C LEU A 103 -8.12 3.10 10.44
N TYR A 104 -9.12 3.82 9.94
CA TYR A 104 -10.06 4.66 10.68
C TYR A 104 -11.47 4.10 10.55
N PRO A 105 -12.45 4.55 11.36
CA PRO A 105 -13.82 4.03 11.30
C PRO A 105 -14.48 4.09 9.92
N LYS A 106 -14.14 5.09 9.10
CA LYS A 106 -14.75 5.31 7.77
C LYS A 106 -13.77 5.18 6.62
N TRP A 107 -12.47 4.99 6.89
CA TRP A 107 -11.45 5.03 5.84
C TRP A 107 -10.30 4.09 6.13
N LEU A 108 -9.87 3.41 5.10
CA LEU A 108 -8.57 2.76 5.06
C LEU A 108 -7.66 3.56 4.11
N PHE A 109 -6.50 3.97 4.61
CA PHE A 109 -5.43 4.52 3.79
C PHE A 109 -4.31 3.51 3.68
N VAL A 110 -3.85 3.30 2.46
CA VAL A 110 -2.68 2.48 2.14
C VAL A 110 -1.67 3.36 1.42
N GLY A 111 -0.45 3.44 1.94
CA GLY A 111 0.65 4.19 1.34
C GLY A 111 1.81 3.26 0.99
N VAL A 112 2.39 3.44 -0.19
CA VAL A 112 3.64 2.78 -0.59
C VAL A 112 4.66 3.86 -0.92
N ALA A 113 5.71 3.93 -0.12
CA ALA A 113 6.80 4.89 -0.28
C ALA A 113 8.02 4.21 -0.91
N ASP A 114 8.70 4.96 -1.77
CA ASP A 114 9.96 4.58 -2.42
C ASP A 114 10.97 5.72 -2.40
N GLU A 115 12.17 5.47 -2.92
CA GLU A 115 13.30 6.40 -2.92
C GLU A 115 13.47 7.15 -4.26
N ASP A 116 12.48 7.09 -5.14
CA ASP A 116 12.43 7.77 -6.45
C ASP A 116 11.47 8.96 -6.38
N SER A 117 11.98 10.18 -6.49
CA SER A 117 11.17 11.41 -6.45
C SER A 117 10.45 11.72 -7.76
N THR A 118 10.63 10.91 -8.81
CA THR A 118 9.90 11.10 -10.07
C THR A 118 8.40 10.95 -9.83
N PRO A 119 7.58 11.97 -10.15
CA PRO A 119 6.14 11.88 -10.00
C PRO A 119 5.56 10.66 -10.73
N PRO A 120 4.66 9.89 -10.12
CA PRO A 120 4.00 8.79 -10.81
C PRO A 120 3.05 9.36 -11.87
N LEU A 121 3.01 8.72 -13.04
CA LEU A 121 1.99 9.03 -14.02
C LEU A 121 0.68 8.34 -13.62
N LEU A 122 -0.28 9.10 -13.14
CA LEU A 122 -1.62 8.60 -12.81
C LEU A 122 -2.47 8.58 -14.10
N PRO A 123 -2.79 7.40 -14.68
CA PRO A 123 -3.41 7.32 -16.01
C PRO A 123 -4.79 7.97 -16.11
N MET A 124 -5.51 8.03 -14.97
CA MET A 124 -6.86 8.60 -14.90
C MET A 124 -6.86 10.01 -14.29
N GLY A 125 -5.68 10.66 -14.23
CA GLY A 125 -5.49 11.99 -13.66
C GLY A 125 -5.50 12.00 -12.12
N ASP A 126 -5.20 13.17 -11.56
CA ASP A 126 -5.14 13.37 -10.10
C ASP A 126 -6.54 13.38 -9.45
N MET A 127 -7.58 13.60 -10.25
CA MET A 127 -8.97 13.56 -9.82
C MET A 127 -9.70 12.46 -10.60
N TYR A 128 -9.68 11.27 -10.05
CA TYR A 128 -10.36 10.12 -10.61
C TYR A 128 -11.86 10.15 -10.29
N SER A 129 -12.70 10.04 -11.33
CA SER A 129 -14.11 9.70 -11.19
C SER A 129 -14.35 8.30 -11.79
N PRO A 130 -14.91 7.35 -11.04
CA PRO A 130 -15.25 6.02 -11.57
C PRO A 130 -16.12 6.05 -12.81
N GLU A 131 -16.93 7.11 -12.98
CA GLU A 131 -17.82 7.31 -14.12
C GLU A 131 -17.08 7.58 -15.43
N LEU A 132 -15.90 8.20 -15.36
CA LEU A 132 -15.02 8.43 -16.52
C LEU A 132 -14.15 7.22 -16.88
N ALA A 133 -14.00 6.25 -15.97
CA ALA A 133 -13.14 5.09 -16.15
C ALA A 133 -13.62 4.13 -17.26
N GLY A 134 -14.93 4.12 -17.56
CA GLY A 134 -15.49 3.22 -18.57
C GLY A 134 -15.06 3.53 -20.00
N GLU A 135 -14.51 4.72 -20.28
CA GLU A 135 -14.16 5.17 -21.63
C GLU A 135 -12.68 5.04 -21.97
N LEU A 136 -11.80 4.83 -20.99
CA LEU A 136 -10.37 4.59 -21.23
C LEU A 136 -10.13 3.14 -21.62
N ALA A 137 -10.01 2.89 -22.92
CA ALA A 137 -9.73 1.55 -23.43
C ALA A 137 -8.39 1.04 -22.87
N GLU A 138 -8.44 -0.12 -22.24
CA GLU A 138 -7.30 -0.87 -21.67
C GLU A 138 -6.15 -1.08 -22.71
N ALA A 139 -6.47 -0.97 -24.00
CA ALA A 139 -5.59 -1.17 -25.12
C ALA A 139 -4.56 -0.04 -25.37
N VAL A 140 -4.70 1.11 -24.72
CA VAL A 140 -3.88 2.30 -25.00
C VAL A 140 -2.70 2.45 -24.04
N LEU A 141 -2.68 1.73 -22.91
CA LEU A 141 -1.62 1.86 -21.92
C LEU A 141 -0.51 0.81 -22.16
N PRO A 142 0.76 1.24 -22.13
CA PRO A 142 1.89 0.31 -22.06
C PRO A 142 1.74 -0.62 -20.85
N ASP A 143 2.31 -1.81 -20.90
CA ASP A 143 2.28 -2.77 -19.77
C ASP A 143 2.78 -2.16 -18.44
N SER A 144 3.68 -1.19 -18.52
CA SER A 144 4.21 -0.43 -17.38
C SER A 144 3.23 0.56 -16.72
N GLY A 145 2.07 0.84 -17.33
CA GLY A 145 1.08 1.79 -16.79
C GLY A 145 -0.15 1.14 -16.15
N ARG A 146 -0.32 -0.17 -16.32
CA ARG A 146 -1.54 -0.88 -15.88
C ARG A 146 -1.68 -0.95 -14.37
N GLY A 147 -0.60 -1.05 -13.61
CA GLY A 147 -0.61 -1.18 -12.16
C GLY A 147 -1.26 0.01 -11.45
N LEU A 148 -0.90 1.24 -11.84
CA LEU A 148 -1.52 2.45 -11.28
C LEU A 148 -2.97 2.60 -11.69
N MET A 149 -3.33 2.21 -12.92
CA MET A 149 -4.72 2.19 -13.37
C MET A 149 -5.56 1.18 -12.56
N ILE A 150 -5.01 -0.01 -12.27
CA ILE A 150 -5.68 -1.00 -11.42
C ILE A 150 -5.89 -0.42 -10.02
N ALA A 151 -4.86 0.17 -9.42
CA ALA A 151 -4.99 0.82 -8.10
C ALA A 151 -6.07 1.92 -8.10
N GLN A 152 -6.14 2.74 -9.18
CA GLN A 152 -7.17 3.77 -9.33
C GLN A 152 -8.59 3.20 -9.54
N ARG A 153 -8.73 2.00 -10.08
CA ARG A 153 -10.04 1.34 -10.26
C ARG A 153 -10.60 0.73 -8.99
N VAL A 154 -9.74 0.24 -8.10
CA VAL A 154 -10.18 -0.46 -6.88
C VAL A 154 -10.22 0.44 -5.65
N ALA A 155 -9.48 1.55 -5.64
CA ALA A 155 -9.48 2.51 -4.55
C ALA A 155 -10.48 3.65 -4.81
N THR A 156 -11.07 4.21 -3.75
CA THR A 156 -11.93 5.40 -3.82
C THR A 156 -11.16 6.64 -4.29
N ALA A 157 -9.88 6.73 -3.91
CA ALA A 157 -8.99 7.80 -4.37
C ALA A 157 -7.54 7.32 -4.40
N VAL A 158 -6.77 7.82 -5.37
CA VAL A 158 -5.32 7.60 -5.47
C VAL A 158 -4.63 8.93 -5.71
N TRP A 159 -3.61 9.22 -4.92
CA TRP A 159 -2.76 10.41 -5.07
C TRP A 159 -1.33 10.08 -4.64
N TRP A 160 -0.44 11.04 -4.75
CA TRP A 160 0.92 10.89 -4.27
C TRP A 160 1.38 12.12 -3.49
N THR A 161 2.41 11.95 -2.66
CA THR A 161 3.07 13.03 -1.93
C THR A 161 4.58 12.89 -2.06
N PRO A 162 5.34 13.97 -2.24
CA PRO A 162 6.78 13.91 -2.17
C PRO A 162 7.25 13.57 -0.75
N GLY A 163 8.34 12.83 -0.65
CA GLY A 163 9.01 12.55 0.61
C GLY A 163 9.85 13.74 1.07
N GLU A 164 9.88 14.03 2.37
CA GLU A 164 10.65 15.17 2.94
C GLU A 164 12.16 15.06 2.67
N GLN A 165 12.69 13.86 2.54
CA GLN A 165 14.12 13.60 2.31
C GLN A 165 14.42 13.05 0.91
N GLY A 166 13.50 13.20 -0.03
CA GLY A 166 13.49 12.58 -1.35
C GLY A 166 12.58 11.37 -1.41
N GLY A 167 12.38 10.83 -2.62
CA GLY A 167 11.40 9.79 -2.86
C GLY A 167 9.96 10.33 -2.88
N LYS A 168 9.00 9.41 -2.92
CA LYS A 168 7.56 9.71 -2.92
C LYS A 168 6.78 8.64 -2.18
N THR A 169 5.55 8.95 -1.84
CA THR A 169 4.56 7.98 -1.37
C THR A 169 3.33 8.04 -2.27
N VAL A 170 2.94 6.91 -2.82
CA VAL A 170 1.64 6.77 -3.51
C VAL A 170 0.62 6.25 -2.50
N TRP A 171 -0.50 6.94 -2.41
CA TRP A 171 -1.58 6.67 -1.48
C TRP A 171 -2.82 6.18 -2.18
N CYS A 172 -3.47 5.18 -1.59
CA CYS A 172 -4.82 4.73 -1.91
C CYS A 172 -5.72 4.95 -0.69
N ARG A 173 -6.94 5.48 -0.90
CA ARG A 173 -8.00 5.54 0.09
C ARG A 173 -9.12 4.59 -0.32
N PHE A 174 -9.62 3.86 0.65
CA PHE A 174 -10.83 3.05 0.54
C PHE A 174 -11.84 3.60 1.54
N ASP A 175 -13.02 3.94 1.08
CA ASP A 175 -14.13 4.34 1.94
C ASP A 175 -14.76 3.06 2.50
N LEU A 176 -14.99 3.05 3.81
CA LEU A 176 -15.56 1.91 4.52
C LEU A 176 -17.02 2.22 4.81
N ASP A 177 -17.90 1.26 4.54
CA ASP A 177 -19.30 1.40 4.88
C ASP A 177 -19.52 1.50 6.39
N ASP A 178 -20.54 2.26 6.81
CA ASP A 178 -20.85 2.52 8.23
C ASP A 178 -21.20 1.25 9.05
N GLY A 179 -21.07 0.05 8.47
CA GLY A 179 -21.36 -1.24 9.08
C GLY A 179 -20.20 -1.94 9.81
N ALA A 180 -18.99 -1.41 9.74
CA ALA A 180 -17.87 -1.99 10.49
C ALA A 180 -17.97 -1.61 11.98
N GLU A 181 -18.79 -2.33 12.75
CA GLU A 181 -18.73 -2.28 14.20
C GLU A 181 -17.33 -2.78 14.64
N TYR A 182 -16.48 -1.86 15.04
CA TYR A 182 -15.23 -2.19 15.73
C TYR A 182 -15.61 -2.88 17.05
N GLY A 183 -15.60 -4.21 17.08
CA GLY A 183 -15.65 -4.94 18.31
C GLY A 183 -14.51 -4.48 19.23
N PRO A 184 -14.73 -4.37 20.56
CA PRO A 184 -13.67 -4.01 21.49
C PRO A 184 -12.54 -5.03 21.38
N VAL A 185 -11.32 -4.52 21.26
CA VAL A 185 -10.05 -5.28 21.26
C VAL A 185 -9.75 -5.76 22.66
#